data_4159b8062b141efc26743c9613258ea1
#
_entry.id   4159b8062b141efc26743c9613258ea1
#
_cell.length_a   1.000
_cell.length_b   1.000
_cell.length_c   1.000
_cell.angle_alpha   90.00
_cell.angle_beta   90.00
_cell.angle_gamma   90.00
#
_symmetry.space_group_name_H-M   'P 1'
#
loop_
_entity.id
_entity.type
_entity.pdbx_description
1 polymer ?
#
loop_
_entity_poly.entity_id
_entity_poly.type
_entity_poly.pdbx_seq_one_letter_code
_entity_poly.pdbx_strand_id
1 'polypeptide(L)'
;MESELRFASSAQVEDALQSGRYIADRALATVLFLAHRLEKPLFLEGEPGVGKTEVAVVLARLFGTNLIRLQCYEGLDASTALYEWNYPKQLLHIRMAEQEGQGRGDIERTIYGSDFLIRRPILEAITASNGRPPVLLIDEIDRADEEFEAFLLEVLADFQITIPEIGTLKASKRPMVVVTSNRTRDVHDALKRRCLYHWIDYPSYEKEIRIIIERLPGIEERLAAQVAGFMQRIRNVDFLKQPGVAETLDWAAALMTLERSRLDEDLVRETLGCILKYQDDIRRFEEEIWSNPQERAAYLEGRGGA
;
A
#
# COMPACT_ATOMS: atom_id res chain seq x y z
N MET A 1 -5.64 -13.16 28.40
CA MET A 1 -4.31 -13.25 27.74
C MET A 1 -4.58 -13.61 26.27
N GLU A 2 -4.84 -12.61 25.45
CA GLU A 2 -4.95 -12.81 24.00
C GLU A 2 -3.54 -12.98 23.46
N SER A 3 -3.27 -14.12 22.86
CA SER A 3 -1.98 -14.42 22.22
C SER A 3 -1.73 -13.38 21.14
N GLU A 4 -0.68 -12.58 21.29
CA GLU A 4 -0.10 -11.84 20.14
C GLU A 4 0.10 -12.87 19.03
N LEU A 5 -0.41 -12.58 17.84
CA LEU A 5 -0.22 -13.44 16.67
C LEU A 5 1.26 -13.38 16.32
N ARG A 6 2.06 -14.26 16.92
CA ARG A 6 3.48 -14.42 16.63
C ARG A 6 3.63 -15.53 15.62
N PHE A 7 3.92 -15.16 14.39
CA PHE A 7 4.31 -16.16 13.40
C PHE A 7 5.57 -16.91 13.90
N ALA A 8 5.50 -18.24 13.89
CA ALA A 8 6.63 -19.07 14.27
C ALA A 8 7.59 -19.32 13.10
N SER A 9 7.12 -19.15 11.85
CA SER A 9 7.91 -19.36 10.64
C SER A 9 7.42 -18.53 9.46
N SER A 10 8.25 -18.39 8.43
CA SER A 10 7.86 -17.77 7.16
C SER A 10 6.75 -18.55 6.43
N ALA A 11 6.67 -19.87 6.60
CA ALA A 11 5.60 -20.69 6.05
C ALA A 11 4.24 -20.31 6.65
N GLN A 12 4.17 -20.07 7.97
CA GLN A 12 2.94 -19.58 8.59
C GLN A 12 2.53 -18.19 8.08
N VAL A 13 3.48 -17.32 7.75
CA VAL A 13 3.18 -16.01 7.14
C VAL A 13 2.60 -16.21 5.74
N GLU A 14 3.15 -17.12 4.94
CA GLU A 14 2.66 -17.44 3.60
C GLU A 14 1.22 -17.96 3.65
N ASP A 15 0.94 -18.95 4.51
CA ASP A 15 -0.40 -19.50 4.72
C ASP A 15 -1.40 -18.42 5.21
N ALA A 16 -0.97 -17.57 6.14
CA ALA A 16 -1.79 -16.48 6.64
C ALA A 16 -2.12 -15.45 5.56
N LEU A 17 -1.14 -15.03 4.74
CA LEU A 17 -1.36 -14.13 3.62
C LEU A 17 -2.32 -14.74 2.60
N GLN A 18 -2.17 -16.03 2.29
CA GLN A 18 -3.09 -16.73 1.41
C GLN A 18 -4.51 -16.78 1.99
N SER A 19 -4.67 -17.03 3.29
CA SER A 19 -5.99 -16.97 3.95
C SER A 19 -6.60 -15.57 3.89
N GLY A 20 -5.76 -14.52 3.87
CA GLY A 20 -6.13 -13.12 3.64
C GLY A 20 -6.35 -12.75 2.16
N ARG A 21 -6.35 -13.73 1.25
CA ARG A 21 -6.48 -13.56 -0.21
C ARG A 21 -5.35 -12.76 -0.85
N TYR A 22 -4.15 -12.86 -0.30
CA TYR A 22 -2.94 -12.30 -0.87
C TYR A 22 -1.97 -13.42 -1.24
N ILE A 23 -1.70 -13.59 -2.53
CA ILE A 23 -0.80 -14.62 -3.04
C ILE A 23 0.64 -14.11 -2.96
N ALA A 24 1.31 -14.41 -1.84
CA ALA A 24 2.72 -14.10 -1.64
C ALA A 24 3.62 -15.17 -2.25
N ASP A 25 4.84 -14.78 -2.61
CA ASP A 25 5.93 -15.73 -2.79
C ASP A 25 6.68 -15.95 -1.48
N ARG A 26 7.51 -17.00 -1.45
CA ARG A 26 8.29 -17.36 -0.27
C ARG A 26 9.25 -16.26 0.18
N ALA A 27 9.79 -15.46 -0.75
CA ALA A 27 10.72 -14.39 -0.44
C ALA A 27 10.02 -13.27 0.31
N LEU A 28 8.83 -12.84 -0.15
CA LEU A 28 8.00 -11.84 0.54
C LEU A 28 7.56 -12.35 1.92
N ALA A 29 7.09 -13.60 2.02
CA ALA A 29 6.71 -14.19 3.30
C ALA A 29 7.88 -14.24 4.30
N THR A 30 9.09 -14.52 3.82
CA THR A 30 10.30 -14.55 4.65
C THR A 30 10.67 -13.17 5.14
N VAL A 31 10.69 -12.15 4.27
CA VAL A 31 11.04 -10.79 4.69
C VAL A 31 10.00 -10.20 5.64
N LEU A 32 8.71 -10.50 5.45
CA LEU A 32 7.65 -10.14 6.37
C LEU A 32 7.82 -10.78 7.75
N PHE A 33 8.12 -12.07 7.79
CA PHE A 33 8.44 -12.78 9.02
C PHE A 33 9.60 -12.13 9.77
N LEU A 34 10.68 -11.79 9.06
CA LEU A 34 11.84 -11.12 9.63
C LEU A 34 11.52 -9.71 10.11
N ALA A 35 10.77 -8.92 9.33
CA ALA A 35 10.35 -7.57 9.71
C ALA A 35 9.56 -7.58 11.01
N HIS A 36 8.62 -8.50 11.13
CA HIS A 36 7.83 -8.67 12.35
C HIS A 36 8.67 -9.13 13.55
N ARG A 37 9.58 -10.10 13.35
CA ARG A 37 10.39 -10.65 14.45
C ARG A 37 11.49 -9.71 14.93
N LEU A 38 12.04 -8.91 14.03
CA LEU A 38 13.12 -7.97 14.33
C LEU A 38 12.59 -6.57 14.66
N GLU A 39 11.27 -6.37 14.61
CA GLU A 39 10.60 -5.06 14.80
C GLU A 39 11.20 -3.97 13.90
N LYS A 40 11.54 -4.35 12.66
CA LYS A 40 12.08 -3.43 11.65
C LYS A 40 11.01 -3.04 10.65
N PRO A 41 11.03 -1.79 10.15
CA PRO A 41 10.20 -1.39 9.03
C PRO A 41 10.49 -2.25 7.80
N LEU A 42 9.44 -2.53 7.01
CA LEU A 42 9.52 -3.18 5.72
C LEU A 42 9.43 -2.15 4.61
N PHE A 43 10.38 -2.16 3.68
CA PHE A 43 10.37 -1.30 2.49
C PHE A 43 10.04 -2.15 1.26
N LEU A 44 8.87 -1.90 0.68
CA LEU A 44 8.37 -2.56 -0.52
C LEU A 44 8.52 -1.64 -1.72
N GLU A 45 9.33 -2.04 -2.67
CA GLU A 45 9.53 -1.32 -3.92
C GLU A 45 9.06 -2.19 -5.09
N GLY A 46 8.66 -1.61 -6.20
CA GLY A 46 8.20 -2.32 -7.39
C GLY A 46 7.32 -1.46 -8.27
N GLU A 47 6.93 -1.99 -9.42
CA GLU A 47 6.09 -1.30 -10.38
C GLU A 47 4.71 -0.89 -9.81
N PRO A 48 4.06 0.16 -10.34
CA PRO A 48 2.70 0.50 -9.96
C PRO A 48 1.73 -0.68 -10.15
N GLY A 49 0.78 -0.83 -9.23
CA GLY A 49 -0.29 -1.83 -9.36
C GLY A 49 0.09 -3.28 -9.07
N VAL A 50 1.32 -3.57 -8.58
CA VAL A 50 1.75 -4.96 -8.22
C VAL A 50 1.25 -5.44 -6.85
N GLY A 51 0.55 -4.59 -6.08
CA GLY A 51 -0.05 -4.97 -4.80
C GLY A 51 0.78 -4.66 -3.55
N LYS A 52 1.72 -3.68 -3.60
CA LYS A 52 2.52 -3.24 -2.44
C LYS A 52 1.67 -2.79 -1.25
N THR A 53 0.74 -1.88 -1.51
CA THR A 53 -0.18 -1.33 -0.51
C THR A 53 -1.07 -2.41 0.11
N GLU A 54 -1.49 -3.40 -0.67
CA GLU A 54 -2.35 -4.50 -0.23
C GLU A 54 -1.68 -5.36 0.84
N VAL A 55 -0.35 -5.47 0.85
CA VAL A 55 0.41 -6.17 1.90
C VAL A 55 0.06 -5.61 3.28
N ALA A 56 0.09 -4.28 3.43
CA ALA A 56 -0.22 -3.62 4.71
C ALA A 56 -1.69 -3.83 5.12
N VAL A 57 -2.62 -3.77 4.16
CA VAL A 57 -4.06 -4.02 4.38
C VAL A 57 -4.28 -5.43 4.91
N VAL A 58 -3.67 -6.42 4.27
CA VAL A 58 -3.81 -7.82 4.68
C VAL A 58 -3.15 -8.06 6.03
N LEU A 59 -1.98 -7.49 6.30
CA LEU A 59 -1.32 -7.59 7.61
C LEU A 59 -2.18 -7.01 8.74
N ALA A 60 -2.79 -5.85 8.56
CA ALA A 60 -3.67 -5.26 9.55
C ALA A 60 -4.86 -6.17 9.87
N ARG A 61 -5.45 -6.76 8.83
CA ARG A 61 -6.54 -7.75 8.96
C ARG A 61 -6.09 -9.01 9.70
N LEU A 62 -4.93 -9.56 9.35
CA LEU A 62 -4.38 -10.77 9.99
C LEU A 62 -4.03 -10.55 11.46
N PHE A 63 -3.46 -9.39 11.79
CA PHE A 63 -3.17 -9.03 13.17
C PHE A 63 -4.42 -8.62 13.96
N GLY A 64 -5.57 -8.43 13.31
CA GLY A 64 -6.80 -7.94 13.93
C GLY A 64 -6.59 -6.57 14.56
N THR A 65 -5.91 -5.67 13.85
CA THR A 65 -5.56 -4.32 14.30
C THR A 65 -5.91 -3.28 13.23
N ASN A 66 -5.80 -2.00 13.60
CA ASN A 66 -6.08 -0.92 12.67
C ASN A 66 -4.93 -0.74 11.66
N LEU A 67 -5.30 -0.43 10.42
CA LEU A 67 -4.39 0.12 9.43
C LEU A 67 -4.42 1.64 9.55
N ILE A 68 -3.28 2.23 9.82
CA ILE A 68 -3.08 3.68 9.78
C ILE A 68 -2.28 3.99 8.52
N ARG A 69 -2.85 4.78 7.60
CA ARG A 69 -2.22 5.10 6.32
C ARG A 69 -1.79 6.55 6.28
N LEU A 70 -0.54 6.77 5.93
CA LEU A 70 0.03 8.04 5.51
C LEU A 70 0.31 7.97 4.01
N GLN A 71 -0.48 8.66 3.20
CA GLN A 71 -0.23 8.82 1.77
C GLN A 71 0.77 9.95 1.58
N CYS A 72 1.93 9.65 0.97
CA CYS A 72 2.92 10.68 0.65
C CYS A 72 2.54 11.43 -0.63
N TYR A 73 2.86 12.72 -0.66
CA TYR A 73 2.66 13.60 -1.79
C TYR A 73 3.71 14.73 -1.74
N GLU A 74 3.91 15.42 -2.84
CA GLU A 74 4.86 16.52 -2.95
C GLU A 74 4.48 17.67 -2.00
N GLY A 75 5.43 18.12 -1.18
CA GLY A 75 5.21 19.14 -0.14
C GLY A 75 4.58 18.61 1.15
N LEU A 76 4.58 17.29 1.37
CA LEU A 76 4.19 16.74 2.66
C LEU A 76 5.22 17.12 3.72
N ASP A 77 4.80 17.90 4.70
CA ASP A 77 5.64 18.29 5.83
C ASP A 77 5.44 17.42 7.07
N ALA A 78 6.40 17.50 8.01
CA ALA A 78 6.36 16.77 9.25
C ALA A 78 5.13 17.11 10.11
N SER A 79 4.66 18.37 10.10
CA SER A 79 3.50 18.80 10.89
C SER A 79 2.23 18.10 10.43
N THR A 80 2.00 18.02 9.11
CA THR A 80 0.86 17.32 8.51
C THR A 80 0.85 15.82 8.81
N ALA A 81 2.02 15.23 8.98
CA ALA A 81 2.17 13.79 9.25
C ALA A 81 2.10 13.44 10.75
N LEU A 82 2.46 14.39 11.65
CA LEU A 82 2.58 14.18 13.07
C LEU A 82 1.35 14.56 13.86
N TYR A 83 1.09 15.87 13.95
CA TYR A 83 -0.01 16.42 14.74
C TYR A 83 -0.35 17.83 14.29
N GLU A 84 -1.51 18.25 14.72
CA GLU A 84 -2.00 19.62 14.55
C GLU A 84 -2.75 20.04 15.80
N TRP A 85 -2.59 21.31 16.21
CA TRP A 85 -3.41 21.85 17.28
C TRP A 85 -4.80 22.23 16.76
N ASN A 86 -5.84 21.82 17.49
CA ASN A 86 -7.22 22.19 17.17
C ASN A 86 -7.49 23.65 17.59
N TYR A 87 -6.93 24.59 16.83
CA TYR A 87 -7.06 26.03 17.12
C TYR A 87 -8.51 26.49 17.29
N PRO A 88 -9.50 26.08 16.49
CA PRO A 88 -10.90 26.46 16.71
C PRO A 88 -11.41 26.01 18.08
N LYS A 89 -11.08 24.82 18.52
CA LYS A 89 -11.47 24.28 19.82
C LYS A 89 -10.74 25.01 20.95
N GLN A 90 -9.47 25.33 20.78
CA GLN A 90 -8.70 26.13 21.74
C GLN A 90 -9.30 27.52 21.94
N LEU A 91 -9.62 28.23 20.86
CA LEU A 91 -10.26 29.56 20.91
C LEU A 91 -11.62 29.52 21.59
N LEU A 92 -12.45 28.53 21.31
CA LEU A 92 -13.72 28.35 21.98
C LEU A 92 -13.54 28.13 23.49
N HIS A 93 -12.60 27.25 23.86
CA HIS A 93 -12.31 26.96 25.26
C HIS A 93 -11.80 28.22 26.02
N ILE A 94 -10.88 28.99 25.44
CA ILE A 94 -10.36 30.24 26.02
C ILE A 94 -11.53 31.18 26.34
N ARG A 95 -12.46 31.40 25.38
CA ARG A 95 -13.59 32.29 25.59
C ARG A 95 -14.52 31.83 26.71
N MET A 96 -14.78 30.52 26.78
CA MET A 96 -15.62 29.94 27.85
C MET A 96 -14.95 30.06 29.21
N ALA A 97 -13.66 29.72 29.30
CA ALA A 97 -12.88 29.75 30.52
C ALA A 97 -12.71 31.20 31.07
N GLU A 98 -12.54 32.17 30.18
CA GLU A 98 -12.54 33.62 30.57
C GLU A 98 -13.88 34.06 31.18
N GLN A 99 -15.01 33.58 30.62
CA GLN A 99 -16.33 33.88 31.17
C GLN A 99 -16.57 33.23 32.53
N GLU A 100 -15.97 32.06 32.77
CA GLU A 100 -16.00 31.36 34.05
C GLU A 100 -14.99 31.92 35.08
N GLY A 101 -14.18 32.92 34.71
CA GLY A 101 -13.18 33.55 35.60
C GLY A 101 -11.96 32.69 35.87
N GLN A 102 -11.65 31.71 35.01
CA GLN A 102 -10.44 30.89 35.16
C GLN A 102 -9.16 31.71 34.98
N GLY A 103 -8.12 31.35 35.72
CA GLY A 103 -6.81 32.01 35.63
C GLY A 103 -6.08 31.73 34.31
N ARG A 104 -5.40 32.76 33.77
CA ARG A 104 -4.67 32.60 32.47
C ARG A 104 -3.71 31.40 32.43
N GLY A 105 -3.00 31.14 33.53
CA GLY A 105 -2.06 30.01 33.60
C GLY A 105 -2.72 28.64 33.54
N ASP A 106 -3.93 28.52 34.04
CA ASP A 106 -4.70 27.25 33.96
C ASP A 106 -5.28 27.04 32.56
N ILE A 107 -5.76 28.12 31.93
CA ILE A 107 -6.23 28.11 30.54
C ILE A 107 -5.09 27.69 29.61
N GLU A 108 -3.89 28.28 29.74
CA GLU A 108 -2.72 27.97 28.93
C GLU A 108 -2.31 26.50 29.05
N ARG A 109 -2.25 25.95 30.26
CA ARG A 109 -1.94 24.52 30.47
C ARG A 109 -2.99 23.60 29.84
N THR A 110 -4.26 24.01 29.88
CA THR A 110 -5.36 23.19 29.38
C THR A 110 -5.38 23.13 27.86
N ILE A 111 -5.18 24.28 27.18
CA ILE A 111 -5.28 24.37 25.71
C ILE A 111 -4.16 23.61 24.98
N TYR A 112 -3.03 23.37 25.64
CA TYR A 112 -1.94 22.54 25.13
C TYR A 112 -2.01 21.09 25.65
N GLY A 113 -3.15 20.68 26.20
CA GLY A 113 -3.42 19.31 26.59
C GLY A 113 -3.76 18.40 25.43
N SER A 114 -3.74 17.09 25.68
CA SER A 114 -4.03 16.05 24.70
C SER A 114 -5.40 16.17 24.04
N ASP A 115 -6.36 16.86 24.69
CA ASP A 115 -7.74 17.04 24.19
C ASP A 115 -7.83 18.01 23.03
N PHE A 116 -6.83 18.85 22.85
CA PHE A 116 -6.70 19.81 21.77
C PHE A 116 -5.73 19.38 20.68
N LEU A 117 -5.10 18.22 20.86
CA LEU A 117 -4.14 17.66 19.91
C LEU A 117 -4.87 16.79 18.89
N ILE A 118 -4.83 17.16 17.62
CA ILE A 118 -5.26 16.32 16.50
C ILE A 118 -4.08 15.41 16.15
N ARG A 119 -4.22 14.12 16.41
CA ARG A 119 -3.20 13.14 16.07
C ARG A 119 -3.27 12.84 14.59
N ARG A 120 -2.17 13.03 13.91
CA ARG A 120 -1.98 12.66 12.51
C ARG A 120 -1.39 11.24 12.43
N PRO A 121 -1.34 10.58 11.26
CA PRO A 121 -1.06 9.15 11.13
C PRO A 121 0.16 8.65 11.90
N ILE A 122 1.28 9.38 11.89
CA ILE A 122 2.50 8.94 12.57
C ILE A 122 2.32 8.99 14.10
N LEU A 123 1.79 10.09 14.63
CA LEU A 123 1.55 10.22 16.07
C LEU A 123 0.48 9.24 16.53
N GLU A 124 -0.57 9.03 15.74
CA GLU A 124 -1.61 8.05 16.02
C GLU A 124 -1.02 6.64 16.15
N ALA A 125 -0.15 6.24 15.21
CA ALA A 125 0.49 4.94 15.24
C ALA A 125 1.41 4.75 16.46
N ILE A 126 2.15 5.79 16.86
CA ILE A 126 3.08 5.74 18.00
C ILE A 126 2.32 5.75 19.34
N THR A 127 1.23 6.50 19.44
CA THR A 127 0.46 6.65 20.68
C THR A 127 -0.69 5.67 20.82
N ALA A 128 -0.85 4.74 19.89
CA ALA A 128 -1.86 3.68 20.00
C ALA A 128 -1.58 2.81 21.23
N SER A 129 -2.35 3.02 22.29
CA SER A 129 -2.12 2.39 23.60
C SER A 129 -3.07 1.24 23.90
N ASN A 130 -4.17 1.11 23.14
CA ASN A 130 -5.24 0.19 23.45
C ASN A 130 -5.15 -1.09 22.60
N GLY A 131 -4.55 -2.14 23.16
CA GLY A 131 -4.60 -3.46 22.54
C GLY A 131 -3.38 -3.81 21.69
N ARG A 132 -3.61 -4.20 20.44
CA ARG A 132 -2.57 -4.61 19.48
C ARG A 132 -1.96 -3.39 18.80
N PRO A 133 -0.64 -3.36 18.56
CA PRO A 133 -0.02 -2.26 17.80
C PRO A 133 -0.60 -2.20 16.38
N PRO A 134 -0.84 -1.01 15.83
CA PRO A 134 -1.37 -0.86 14.48
C PRO A 134 -0.34 -1.24 13.42
N VAL A 135 -0.81 -1.43 12.19
CA VAL A 135 0.03 -1.40 11.00
C VAL A 135 0.07 0.03 10.49
N LEU A 136 1.27 0.63 10.44
CA LEU A 136 1.49 1.94 9.83
C LEU A 136 1.96 1.74 8.39
N LEU A 137 1.17 2.21 7.44
CA LEU A 137 1.51 2.24 6.02
C LEU A 137 1.94 3.65 5.64
N ILE A 138 3.20 3.79 5.22
CA ILE A 138 3.74 5.00 4.60
C ILE A 138 3.77 4.72 3.10
N ASP A 139 2.76 5.25 2.39
CA ASP A 139 2.47 4.87 1.01
C ASP A 139 3.04 5.87 0.02
N GLU A 140 3.73 5.38 -1.03
CA GLU A 140 4.39 6.17 -2.08
C GLU A 140 5.41 7.18 -1.55
N ILE A 141 6.36 6.71 -0.72
CA ILE A 141 7.41 7.58 -0.12
C ILE A 141 8.25 8.32 -1.17
N ASP A 142 8.38 7.75 -2.36
CA ASP A 142 9.05 8.36 -3.50
C ASP A 142 8.37 9.64 -4.03
N ARG A 143 7.21 10.02 -3.49
CA ARG A 143 6.52 11.30 -3.77
C ARG A 143 6.78 12.38 -2.73
N ALA A 144 7.32 12.03 -1.56
CA ALA A 144 7.72 12.98 -0.54
C ALA A 144 9.07 13.61 -0.88
N ASP A 145 9.41 14.72 -0.23
CA ASP A 145 10.72 15.34 -0.36
C ASP A 145 11.78 14.73 0.59
N GLU A 146 13.04 15.14 0.44
CA GLU A 146 14.16 14.66 1.25
C GLU A 146 14.05 15.09 2.72
N GLU A 147 13.43 16.23 3.00
CA GLU A 147 13.25 16.74 4.36
C GLU A 147 12.31 15.82 5.14
N PHE A 148 11.24 15.36 4.49
CA PHE A 148 10.32 14.40 5.07
C PHE A 148 10.98 13.02 5.29
N GLU A 149 11.82 12.56 4.36
CA GLU A 149 12.58 11.32 4.56
C GLU A 149 13.54 11.41 5.74
N ALA A 150 14.23 12.54 5.90
CA ALA A 150 15.12 12.79 7.05
C ALA A 150 14.35 12.77 8.37
N PHE A 151 13.15 13.37 8.39
CA PHE A 151 12.24 13.32 9.54
C PHE A 151 11.81 11.87 9.86
N LEU A 152 11.43 11.07 8.85
CA LEU A 152 11.08 9.66 9.06
C LEU A 152 12.24 8.84 9.62
N LEU A 153 13.49 9.16 9.24
CA LEU A 153 14.68 8.51 9.81
C LEU A 153 14.76 8.65 11.33
N GLU A 154 14.42 9.83 11.86
CA GLU A 154 14.41 10.09 13.29
C GLU A 154 13.29 9.30 13.99
N VAL A 155 12.08 9.41 13.44
CA VAL A 155 10.89 8.75 14.00
C VAL A 155 11.02 7.23 14.03
N LEU A 156 11.46 6.63 12.91
CA LEU A 156 11.56 5.17 12.77
C LEU A 156 12.74 4.56 13.54
N ALA A 157 13.70 5.37 14.01
CA ALA A 157 14.79 4.88 14.84
C ALA A 157 14.30 4.37 16.20
N ASP A 158 13.59 5.24 16.91
CA ASP A 158 13.23 5.04 18.31
C ASP A 158 11.72 4.95 18.55
N PHE A 159 10.91 5.16 17.53
CA PHE A 159 9.45 5.23 17.61
C PHE A 159 8.99 6.22 18.69
N GLN A 160 9.61 7.39 18.68
CA GLN A 160 9.31 8.48 19.60
C GLN A 160 9.21 9.81 18.88
N ILE A 161 8.45 10.73 19.46
CA ILE A 161 8.22 12.08 18.95
C ILE A 161 8.26 13.03 20.14
N THR A 162 8.94 14.16 20.01
CA THR A 162 8.93 15.23 20.99
C THR A 162 8.02 16.35 20.52
N ILE A 163 6.97 16.63 21.30
CA ILE A 163 6.07 17.77 21.13
C ILE A 163 6.46 18.79 22.19
N PRO A 164 6.86 20.02 21.84
CA PRO A 164 7.41 20.99 22.80
C PRO A 164 6.54 21.22 24.04
N GLU A 165 5.22 21.26 23.88
CA GLU A 165 4.28 21.56 24.95
C GLU A 165 3.88 20.34 25.79
N ILE A 166 4.05 19.12 25.25
CA ILE A 166 3.63 17.87 25.90
C ILE A 166 4.84 17.05 26.39
N GLY A 167 5.98 17.17 25.69
CA GLY A 167 7.17 16.36 25.94
C GLY A 167 7.31 15.20 24.96
N THR A 168 8.14 14.23 25.31
CA THR A 168 8.45 13.09 24.44
C THR A 168 7.42 11.98 24.61
N LEU A 169 6.77 11.64 23.52
CA LEU A 169 5.84 10.51 23.38
C LEU A 169 6.58 9.36 22.71
N LYS A 170 6.56 8.18 23.33
CA LYS A 170 7.21 6.97 22.83
C LYS A 170 6.22 5.84 22.71
N ALA A 171 6.36 5.03 21.65
CA ALA A 171 5.52 3.86 21.46
C ALA A 171 5.74 2.84 22.58
N SER A 172 4.65 2.46 23.24
CA SER A 172 4.67 1.37 24.24
C SER A 172 4.89 0.00 23.58
N LYS A 173 4.35 -0.17 22.38
CA LYS A 173 4.59 -1.29 21.46
C LYS A 173 4.85 -0.71 20.08
N ARG A 174 5.88 -1.20 19.41
CA ARG A 174 6.24 -0.71 18.06
C ARG A 174 5.18 -1.13 17.05
N PRO A 175 4.66 -0.20 16.23
CA PRO A 175 3.79 -0.56 15.11
C PRO A 175 4.58 -1.38 14.07
N MET A 176 3.87 -2.26 13.34
CA MET A 176 4.42 -2.83 12.12
C MET A 176 4.40 -1.76 11.04
N VAL A 177 5.57 -1.34 10.57
CA VAL A 177 5.68 -0.28 9.55
C VAL A 177 5.93 -0.90 8.19
N VAL A 178 5.12 -0.51 7.20
CA VAL A 178 5.28 -0.85 5.79
C VAL A 178 5.46 0.47 5.03
N VAL A 179 6.58 0.60 4.34
CA VAL A 179 6.88 1.72 3.44
C VAL A 179 6.78 1.23 2.02
N THR A 180 6.09 1.94 1.13
CA THR A 180 5.99 1.59 -0.29
C THR A 180 6.62 2.64 -1.17
N SER A 181 7.16 2.22 -2.32
CA SER A 181 7.70 3.08 -3.37
C SER A 181 7.37 2.53 -4.76
N ASN A 182 7.01 3.41 -5.68
CA ASN A 182 6.86 3.11 -7.12
C ASN A 182 8.14 3.45 -7.91
N ARG A 183 9.21 3.85 -7.21
CA ARG A 183 10.49 4.23 -7.79
C ARG A 183 10.40 5.36 -8.82
N THR A 184 9.47 6.31 -8.61
CA THR A 184 9.38 7.52 -9.45
C THR A 184 10.59 8.43 -9.26
N ARG A 185 11.23 8.38 -8.08
CA ARG A 185 12.56 8.92 -7.77
C ARG A 185 13.28 7.98 -6.79
N ASP A 186 14.57 8.14 -6.66
CA ASP A 186 15.35 7.41 -5.67
C ASP A 186 15.05 7.92 -4.26
N VAL A 187 14.80 6.98 -3.35
CA VAL A 187 14.63 7.22 -1.92
C VAL A 187 16.00 7.16 -1.24
N HIS A 188 16.25 8.03 -0.28
CA HIS A 188 17.54 8.17 0.38
C HIS A 188 18.01 6.86 1.02
N ASP A 189 19.26 6.48 0.76
CA ASP A 189 19.86 5.23 1.23
C ASP A 189 19.78 5.03 2.73
N ALA A 190 19.83 6.11 3.53
CA ALA A 190 19.73 6.03 4.98
C ALA A 190 18.39 5.45 5.43
N LEU A 191 17.28 5.76 4.73
CA LEU A 191 15.96 5.20 5.02
C LEU A 191 15.91 3.72 4.64
N LYS A 192 16.39 3.37 3.44
CA LYS A 192 16.46 1.96 2.98
C LYS A 192 17.27 1.08 3.93
N ARG A 193 18.41 1.57 4.45
CA ARG A 193 19.27 0.83 5.41
C ARG A 193 18.60 0.53 6.75
N ARG A 194 17.62 1.30 7.17
CA ARG A 194 16.85 1.06 8.40
C ARG A 194 15.73 0.04 8.23
N CYS A 195 15.33 -0.21 6.99
CA CYS A 195 14.27 -1.13 6.62
C CYS A 195 14.80 -2.49 6.19
N LEU A 196 13.95 -3.50 6.22
CA LEU A 196 14.14 -4.70 5.42
C LEU A 196 13.55 -4.42 4.04
N TYR A 197 14.33 -4.65 3.00
CA TYR A 197 13.97 -4.34 1.63
C TYR A 197 13.42 -5.56 0.90
N HIS A 198 12.38 -5.35 0.09
CA HIS A 198 11.88 -6.35 -0.84
C HIS A 198 11.34 -5.69 -2.10
N TRP A 199 11.77 -6.18 -3.25
CA TRP A 199 11.24 -5.82 -4.55
C TRP A 199 10.05 -6.72 -4.89
N ILE A 200 8.89 -6.15 -5.25
CA ILE A 200 7.73 -6.88 -5.75
C ILE A 200 7.67 -6.70 -7.26
N ASP A 201 7.92 -7.79 -7.96
CA ASP A 201 7.86 -7.86 -9.41
C ASP A 201 6.44 -8.13 -9.92
N TYR A 202 6.22 -7.99 -11.22
CA TYR A 202 5.02 -8.52 -11.84
C TYR A 202 4.92 -10.03 -11.56
N PRO A 203 3.71 -10.55 -11.31
CA PRO A 203 3.54 -11.97 -11.04
C PRO A 203 3.89 -12.83 -12.27
N SER A 204 4.35 -14.06 -12.05
CA SER A 204 4.41 -15.06 -13.12
C SER A 204 3.01 -15.39 -13.64
N TYR A 205 2.93 -16.00 -14.81
CA TYR A 205 1.66 -16.42 -15.40
C TYR A 205 0.80 -17.25 -14.43
N GLU A 206 1.40 -18.25 -13.80
CA GLU A 206 0.71 -19.13 -12.84
C GLU A 206 0.25 -18.37 -11.59
N LYS A 207 1.10 -17.46 -11.09
CA LYS A 207 0.76 -16.62 -9.93
C LYS A 207 -0.38 -15.66 -10.29
N GLU A 208 -0.38 -15.08 -11.50
CA GLU A 208 -1.42 -14.16 -11.94
C GLU A 208 -2.77 -14.84 -12.09
N ILE A 209 -2.83 -16.06 -12.65
CA ILE A 209 -4.06 -16.87 -12.68
C ILE A 209 -4.59 -17.11 -11.27
N ARG A 210 -3.73 -17.51 -10.33
CA ARG A 210 -4.12 -17.72 -8.93
C ARG A 210 -4.66 -16.45 -8.29
N ILE A 211 -4.05 -15.29 -8.55
CA ILE A 211 -4.52 -13.99 -8.06
C ILE A 211 -5.92 -13.68 -8.62
N ILE A 212 -6.13 -13.87 -9.93
CA ILE A 212 -7.42 -13.62 -10.59
C ILE A 212 -8.51 -14.51 -9.96
N ILE A 213 -8.28 -15.82 -9.84
CA ILE A 213 -9.26 -16.77 -9.29
C ILE A 213 -9.58 -16.46 -7.83
N GLU A 214 -8.56 -16.13 -7.03
CA GLU A 214 -8.74 -15.83 -5.60
C GLU A 214 -9.51 -14.52 -5.36
N ARG A 215 -9.24 -13.50 -6.21
CA ARG A 215 -9.85 -12.18 -6.06
C ARG A 215 -11.22 -12.06 -6.73
N LEU A 216 -11.51 -12.88 -7.71
CA LEU A 216 -12.76 -12.89 -8.50
C LEU A 216 -13.44 -14.28 -8.45
N PRO A 217 -14.08 -14.63 -7.31
CA PRO A 217 -14.75 -15.89 -7.17
C PRO A 217 -15.83 -16.08 -8.26
N GLY A 218 -15.81 -17.23 -8.94
CA GLY A 218 -16.75 -17.56 -10.00
C GLY A 218 -16.26 -17.22 -11.42
N ILE A 219 -15.07 -16.66 -11.58
CA ILE A 219 -14.45 -16.54 -12.90
C ILE A 219 -14.15 -17.94 -13.47
N GLU A 220 -14.41 -18.16 -14.75
CA GLU A 220 -14.00 -19.38 -15.42
C GLU A 220 -12.47 -19.47 -15.52
N GLU A 221 -11.90 -20.63 -15.18
CA GLU A 221 -10.43 -20.86 -15.24
C GLU A 221 -9.86 -20.54 -16.62
N ARG A 222 -10.59 -20.86 -17.67
CA ARG A 222 -10.19 -20.55 -19.04
C ARG A 222 -10.05 -19.06 -19.29
N LEU A 223 -11.01 -18.26 -18.82
CA LEU A 223 -10.98 -16.80 -18.97
C LEU A 223 -9.83 -16.22 -18.14
N ALA A 224 -9.64 -16.69 -16.90
CA ALA A 224 -8.53 -16.27 -16.04
C ALA A 224 -7.17 -16.56 -16.71
N ALA A 225 -7.01 -17.73 -17.33
CA ALA A 225 -5.80 -18.10 -18.06
C ALA A 225 -5.58 -17.23 -19.31
N GLN A 226 -6.63 -16.90 -20.06
CA GLN A 226 -6.54 -16.02 -21.22
C GLN A 226 -6.18 -14.58 -20.81
N VAL A 227 -6.81 -14.04 -19.77
CA VAL A 227 -6.48 -12.71 -19.22
C VAL A 227 -5.03 -12.68 -18.75
N ALA A 228 -4.58 -13.64 -17.94
CA ALA A 228 -3.20 -13.69 -17.48
C ALA A 228 -2.20 -13.78 -18.65
N GLY A 229 -2.44 -14.65 -19.64
CA GLY A 229 -1.60 -14.78 -20.82
C GLY A 229 -1.52 -13.49 -21.64
N PHE A 230 -2.65 -12.81 -21.81
CA PHE A 230 -2.71 -11.50 -22.45
C PHE A 230 -1.85 -10.47 -21.69
N MET A 231 -2.00 -10.41 -20.36
CA MET A 231 -1.28 -9.46 -19.52
C MET A 231 0.23 -9.73 -19.51
N GLN A 232 0.67 -10.98 -19.51
CA GLN A 232 2.10 -11.31 -19.62
C GLN A 232 2.69 -10.82 -20.96
N ARG A 233 1.96 -10.94 -22.07
CA ARG A 233 2.42 -10.49 -23.39
C ARG A 233 2.45 -8.97 -23.49
N ILE A 234 1.38 -8.30 -23.04
CA ILE A 234 1.24 -6.84 -23.18
C ILE A 234 2.32 -6.10 -22.35
N ARG A 235 2.77 -6.66 -21.23
CA ARG A 235 3.87 -6.11 -20.41
C ARG A 235 5.24 -6.20 -21.09
N ASN A 236 5.40 -7.02 -22.12
CA ASN A 236 6.63 -7.11 -22.90
C ASN A 236 6.70 -6.05 -24.03
N VAL A 237 5.61 -5.31 -24.24
CA VAL A 237 5.57 -4.21 -25.20
C VAL A 237 6.01 -2.93 -24.49
N ASP A 238 6.83 -2.13 -25.14
CA ASP A 238 7.33 -0.85 -24.59
C ASP A 238 6.25 0.23 -24.70
N PHE A 239 5.29 0.22 -23.76
CA PHE A 239 4.25 1.22 -23.60
C PHE A 239 4.69 2.35 -22.66
N LEU A 240 4.01 3.49 -22.73
CA LEU A 240 4.20 4.61 -21.81
C LEU A 240 3.94 4.18 -20.36
N LYS A 241 2.96 3.29 -20.17
CA LYS A 241 2.66 2.70 -18.86
C LYS A 241 2.28 1.24 -18.99
N GLN A 242 3.06 0.39 -18.35
CA GLN A 242 2.78 -1.04 -18.24
C GLN A 242 1.57 -1.28 -17.33
N PRO A 243 0.61 -2.13 -17.73
CA PRO A 243 -0.53 -2.47 -16.87
C PRO A 243 -0.12 -3.37 -15.72
N GLY A 244 -0.52 -3.01 -14.49
CA GLY A 244 -0.27 -3.78 -13.27
C GLY A 244 -1.30 -4.87 -13.02
N VAL A 245 -1.21 -5.51 -11.85
CA VAL A 245 -2.17 -6.51 -11.38
C VAL A 245 -3.55 -5.89 -11.11
N ALA A 246 -3.58 -4.62 -10.72
CA ALA A 246 -4.83 -3.90 -10.52
C ALA A 246 -5.63 -3.83 -11.83
N GLU A 247 -4.99 -3.42 -12.93
CA GLU A 247 -5.60 -3.38 -14.26
C GLU A 247 -6.00 -4.78 -14.75
N THR A 248 -5.23 -5.82 -14.40
CA THR A 248 -5.61 -7.22 -14.69
C THR A 248 -6.92 -7.58 -14.01
N LEU A 249 -7.07 -7.28 -12.72
CA LEU A 249 -8.27 -7.59 -11.95
C LEU A 249 -9.48 -6.78 -12.43
N ASP A 250 -9.28 -5.49 -12.70
CA ASP A 250 -10.34 -4.62 -13.23
C ASP A 250 -10.85 -5.12 -14.57
N TRP A 251 -9.93 -5.52 -15.46
CA TRP A 251 -10.33 -6.07 -16.75
C TRP A 251 -11.05 -7.42 -16.63
N ALA A 252 -10.52 -8.34 -15.83
CA ALA A 252 -11.17 -9.61 -15.57
C ALA A 252 -12.59 -9.43 -14.97
N ALA A 253 -12.76 -8.48 -14.04
CA ALA A 253 -14.07 -8.15 -13.49
C ALA A 253 -15.03 -7.54 -14.53
N ALA A 254 -14.51 -6.68 -15.41
CA ALA A 254 -15.29 -6.12 -16.51
C ALA A 254 -15.79 -7.23 -17.48
N LEU A 255 -14.91 -8.18 -17.82
CA LEU A 255 -15.26 -9.32 -18.67
C LEU A 255 -16.33 -10.23 -18.04
N MET A 256 -16.22 -10.48 -16.72
CA MET A 256 -17.26 -11.20 -15.97
C MET A 256 -18.60 -10.44 -15.99
N THR A 257 -18.58 -9.13 -15.83
CA THR A 257 -19.77 -8.28 -15.86
C THR A 257 -20.46 -8.32 -17.23
N LEU A 258 -19.69 -8.49 -18.31
CA LEU A 258 -20.18 -8.70 -19.67
C LEU A 258 -20.60 -10.15 -19.95
N GLU A 259 -20.62 -11.01 -18.92
CA GLU A 259 -20.97 -12.44 -19.00
C GLU A 259 -20.16 -13.21 -20.06
N ARG A 260 -18.87 -12.87 -20.18
CA ARG A 260 -17.98 -13.50 -21.14
C ARG A 260 -17.19 -14.64 -20.52
N SER A 261 -17.10 -15.76 -21.22
CA SER A 261 -16.34 -16.95 -20.79
C SER A 261 -15.01 -17.12 -21.53
N ARG A 262 -14.75 -16.29 -22.54
CA ARG A 262 -13.52 -16.29 -23.33
C ARG A 262 -13.25 -14.92 -23.95
N LEU A 263 -11.99 -14.67 -24.27
CA LEU A 263 -11.58 -13.52 -25.07
C LEU A 263 -11.83 -13.78 -26.55
N ASP A 264 -12.32 -12.76 -27.25
CA ASP A 264 -12.40 -12.65 -28.71
C ASP A 264 -11.91 -11.28 -29.16
N GLU A 265 -11.78 -11.10 -30.48
CA GLU A 265 -11.20 -9.91 -31.09
C GLU A 265 -11.98 -8.63 -30.78
N ASP A 266 -13.28 -8.69 -30.87
CA ASP A 266 -14.16 -7.53 -30.70
C ASP A 266 -14.17 -7.11 -29.22
N LEU A 267 -14.27 -8.10 -28.33
CA LEU A 267 -14.27 -7.89 -26.88
C LEU A 267 -12.96 -7.22 -26.38
N VAL A 268 -11.82 -7.65 -26.92
CA VAL A 268 -10.54 -7.03 -26.57
C VAL A 268 -10.53 -5.55 -26.98
N ARG A 269 -10.96 -5.23 -28.22
CA ARG A 269 -11.02 -3.84 -28.68
C ARG A 269 -11.94 -2.96 -27.83
N GLU A 270 -13.13 -3.48 -27.51
CA GLU A 270 -14.14 -2.77 -26.71
C GLU A 270 -13.66 -2.52 -25.26
N THR A 271 -12.80 -3.39 -24.73
CA THR A 271 -12.38 -3.35 -23.33
C THR A 271 -10.92 -2.95 -23.11
N LEU A 272 -10.17 -2.63 -24.18
CA LEU A 272 -8.75 -2.30 -24.12
C LEU A 272 -8.45 -1.12 -23.17
N GLY A 273 -9.36 -0.16 -23.05
CA GLY A 273 -9.28 0.95 -22.11
C GLY A 273 -9.31 0.54 -20.62
N CYS A 274 -9.68 -0.73 -20.32
CA CYS A 274 -9.55 -1.24 -18.94
C CYS A 274 -8.10 -1.44 -18.55
N ILE A 275 -7.21 -1.74 -19.49
CA ILE A 275 -5.80 -2.09 -19.25
C ILE A 275 -4.82 -1.03 -19.74
N LEU A 276 -5.06 -0.37 -20.88
CA LEU A 276 -4.23 0.72 -21.40
C LEU A 276 -4.89 2.06 -21.09
N LYS A 277 -4.14 2.98 -20.47
CA LYS A 277 -4.66 4.27 -19.97
C LYS A 277 -4.23 5.48 -20.82
N TYR A 278 -3.44 5.24 -21.87
CA TYR A 278 -2.98 6.28 -22.80
C TYR A 278 -3.44 5.98 -24.20
N GLN A 279 -3.96 7.00 -24.89
CA GLN A 279 -4.46 6.85 -26.27
C GLN A 279 -3.36 6.40 -27.23
N ASP A 280 -2.13 6.85 -27.02
CA ASP A 280 -1.00 6.47 -27.86
C ASP A 280 -0.64 4.99 -27.71
N ASP A 281 -0.72 4.45 -26.46
CA ASP A 281 -0.53 3.02 -26.22
C ASP A 281 -1.63 2.17 -26.85
N ILE A 282 -2.89 2.63 -26.79
CA ILE A 282 -4.02 1.95 -27.46
C ILE A 282 -3.81 1.92 -28.97
N ARG A 283 -3.47 3.06 -29.58
CA ARG A 283 -3.21 3.15 -31.03
C ARG A 283 -2.06 2.25 -31.44
N ARG A 284 -0.96 2.30 -30.70
CA ARG A 284 0.21 1.46 -30.96
C ARG A 284 -0.12 -0.02 -30.88
N PHE A 285 -0.90 -0.44 -29.87
CA PHE A 285 -1.37 -1.82 -29.77
C PHE A 285 -2.21 -2.24 -30.98
N GLU A 286 -3.15 -1.40 -31.42
CA GLU A 286 -4.00 -1.68 -32.56
C GLU A 286 -3.24 -1.78 -33.88
N GLU A 287 -2.31 -0.84 -34.13
CA GLU A 287 -1.57 -0.74 -35.40
C GLU A 287 -0.42 -1.74 -35.47
N GLU A 288 0.37 -1.94 -34.41
CA GLU A 288 1.58 -2.76 -34.46
C GLU A 288 1.33 -4.22 -34.10
N ILE A 289 0.40 -4.50 -33.19
CA ILE A 289 0.18 -5.84 -32.64
C ILE A 289 -1.13 -6.44 -33.14
N TRP A 290 -2.25 -5.75 -32.92
CA TRP A 290 -3.57 -6.29 -33.19
C TRP A 290 -3.89 -6.39 -34.69
N SER A 291 -3.25 -5.62 -35.53
CA SER A 291 -3.33 -5.72 -36.99
C SER A 291 -2.73 -7.01 -37.55
N ASN A 292 -1.76 -7.62 -36.83
CA ASN A 292 -1.11 -8.86 -37.23
C ASN A 292 -1.94 -10.09 -36.76
N PRO A 293 -2.46 -10.91 -37.70
CA PRO A 293 -3.29 -12.07 -37.34
C PRO A 293 -2.58 -13.11 -36.49
N GLN A 294 -1.26 -13.29 -36.65
CA GLN A 294 -0.47 -14.26 -35.87
C GLN A 294 -0.27 -13.79 -34.43
N GLU A 295 0.08 -12.52 -34.25
CA GLU A 295 0.19 -11.91 -32.91
C GLU A 295 -1.16 -11.94 -32.19
N ARG A 296 -2.22 -11.53 -32.86
CA ARG A 296 -3.58 -11.52 -32.32
C ARG A 296 -4.01 -12.90 -31.83
N ALA A 297 -3.78 -13.96 -32.64
CA ALA A 297 -4.07 -15.33 -32.22
C ALA A 297 -3.31 -15.74 -30.97
N ALA A 298 -2.02 -15.36 -30.85
CA ALA A 298 -1.20 -15.64 -29.71
C ALA A 298 -1.71 -14.95 -28.43
N TYR A 299 -2.22 -13.71 -28.52
CA TYR A 299 -2.83 -13.00 -27.40
C TYR A 299 -4.15 -13.67 -26.93
N LEU A 300 -4.93 -14.25 -27.84
CA LEU A 300 -6.23 -14.90 -27.54
C LEU A 300 -6.09 -16.35 -27.03
N GLU A 301 -4.97 -17.02 -27.28
CA GLU A 301 -4.77 -18.42 -26.87
C GLU A 301 -4.59 -18.60 -25.35
N GLY A 302 -4.21 -17.55 -24.61
CA GLY A 302 -4.05 -17.61 -23.15
C GLY A 302 -2.87 -18.43 -22.65
N ARG A 303 -1.88 -18.71 -23.50
CA ARG A 303 -0.61 -19.33 -23.10
C ARG A 303 0.37 -18.23 -22.71
N GLY A 304 0.96 -18.34 -21.51
CA GLY A 304 2.06 -17.46 -21.13
C GLY A 304 3.13 -17.47 -22.23
N GLY A 305 3.57 -16.29 -22.65
CA GLY A 305 4.72 -16.19 -23.55
C GLY A 305 5.93 -16.86 -22.90
N ALA A 306 6.59 -17.71 -23.67
CA ALA A 306 7.85 -18.35 -23.26
C ALA A 306 8.96 -17.32 -23.20
#